data_ccd1b70b7311a11d88a5c3e897e2486b
#
_entry.id   ccd1b70b7311a11d88a5c3e897e2486b
#
_cell.length_a   1.000
_cell.length_b   1.000
_cell.length_c   1.000
_cell.angle_alpha   90.00
_cell.angle_beta   90.00
_cell.angle_gamma   90.00
#
_symmetry.space_group_name_H-M   'P 1'
#
loop_
_entity.id
_entity.type
_entity.pdbx_description
1 polymer ?
#
loop_
_entity_poly.entity_id
_entity_poly.type
_entity_poly.pdbx_seq_one_letter_code
_entity_poly.pdbx_strand_id
1 'polypeptide(L)'
;MLEPERHSLSSQVPKHSLDFSQVAETITMLALTIAQIENSMRDGDKSVNFLTNGFSDLAKNSKDIIEEANNLPNENGEIKEKIILAAQDIDNRLQQAVISFQFYDRLTQRLDHASQSLERIGHLIANSSERYKKDAWKKAQQDIKSSYTMEAERIMFEHIMRGRTIAEALEIYQHQFSTDEHDNFDSDDEIELF
;
A
#
# COMPACT_ATOMS: atom_id res chain seq x y z
N MET A 1 -1.59 -12.71 22.20
CA MET A 1 -2.80 -12.12 21.62
C MET A 1 -2.89 -10.73 22.25
N LEU A 2 -2.31 -9.71 21.58
CA LEU A 2 -2.31 -8.32 22.05
C LEU A 2 -3.26 -7.58 21.10
N GLU A 3 -4.43 -7.24 21.57
CA GLU A 3 -5.36 -6.34 20.87
C GLU A 3 -4.74 -4.94 20.79
N PRO A 4 -4.71 -4.29 19.62
CA PRO A 4 -4.22 -2.93 19.51
C PRO A 4 -5.31 -1.95 19.91
N GLU A 5 -5.20 -1.36 21.09
CA GLU A 5 -5.98 -0.20 21.54
C GLU A 5 -5.64 1.07 20.74
N ARG A 6 -5.77 1.05 19.41
CA ARG A 6 -5.44 2.22 18.56
C ARG A 6 -6.63 3.08 18.15
N HIS A 7 -7.84 2.84 18.68
CA HIS A 7 -9.06 3.45 18.11
C HIS A 7 -9.70 4.59 18.91
N SER A 8 -9.02 5.14 19.93
CA SER A 8 -9.63 6.16 20.80
C SER A 8 -9.21 7.61 20.50
N LEU A 9 -8.48 7.90 19.43
CA LEU A 9 -8.02 9.26 19.13
C LEU A 9 -9.13 10.27 18.80
N SER A 10 -10.32 9.81 18.38
CA SER A 10 -11.40 10.71 17.97
C SER A 10 -12.27 11.24 19.14
N SER A 11 -12.16 10.66 20.35
CA SER A 11 -13.03 10.99 21.47
C SER A 11 -12.43 11.92 22.54
N GLN A 12 -11.17 12.32 22.39
CA GLN A 12 -10.43 13.12 23.40
C GLN A 12 -9.84 14.41 22.84
N VAL A 13 -10.63 15.22 22.12
CA VAL A 13 -10.18 16.58 21.80
C VAL A 13 -10.51 17.49 23.00
N PRO A 14 -9.52 17.95 23.78
CA PRO A 14 -9.77 18.88 24.86
C PRO A 14 -10.29 20.20 24.28
N LYS A 15 -11.32 20.77 24.90
CA LYS A 15 -11.88 22.10 24.55
C LYS A 15 -10.98 23.28 24.94
N HIS A 16 -9.70 23.06 25.19
CA HIS A 16 -8.75 24.13 25.53
C HIS A 16 -8.08 24.67 24.27
N SER A 17 -7.92 26.00 24.20
CA SER A 17 -7.11 26.64 23.16
C SER A 17 -5.69 26.10 23.24
N LEU A 18 -5.20 25.50 22.14
CA LEU A 18 -3.82 25.03 22.06
C LEU A 18 -2.86 26.21 22.29
N ASP A 19 -1.92 26.04 23.22
CA ASP A 19 -0.81 26.95 23.42
C ASP A 19 0.09 26.97 22.15
N PHE A 20 0.78 28.07 21.91
CA PHE A 20 1.70 28.23 20.78
C PHE A 20 2.81 27.16 20.78
N SER A 21 3.28 26.74 21.95
CA SER A 21 4.21 25.62 22.10
C SER A 21 3.62 24.30 21.62
N GLN A 22 2.38 24.00 22.01
CA GLN A 22 1.68 22.76 21.60
C GLN A 22 1.44 22.71 20.09
N VAL A 23 1.18 23.84 19.44
CA VAL A 23 1.07 23.92 17.98
C VAL A 23 2.41 23.59 17.33
N ALA A 24 3.51 24.17 17.81
CA ALA A 24 4.84 23.92 17.28
C ALA A 24 5.25 22.45 17.47
N GLU A 25 4.98 21.86 18.65
CA GLU A 25 5.21 20.45 18.93
C GLU A 25 4.39 19.55 18.01
N THR A 26 3.12 19.87 17.78
CA THR A 26 2.26 19.11 16.87
C THR A 26 2.82 19.10 15.45
N ILE A 27 3.26 20.24 14.93
CA ILE A 27 3.86 20.35 13.60
C ILE A 27 5.14 19.50 13.53
N THR A 28 5.98 19.56 14.57
CA THR A 28 7.21 18.77 14.64
C THR A 28 6.91 17.26 14.62
N MET A 29 5.87 16.82 15.36
CA MET A 29 5.46 15.42 15.36
C MET A 29 4.89 14.98 14.01
N LEU A 30 4.12 15.83 13.34
CA LEU A 30 3.63 15.56 11.98
C LEU A 30 4.81 15.42 11.00
N ALA A 31 5.77 16.34 11.04
CA ALA A 31 6.97 16.28 10.19
C ALA A 31 7.79 15.00 10.44
N LEU A 32 7.94 14.59 11.70
CA LEU A 32 8.59 13.34 12.05
C LEU A 32 7.83 12.13 11.50
N THR A 33 6.50 12.13 11.60
CA THR A 33 5.66 11.04 11.07
C THR A 33 5.78 10.94 9.55
N ILE A 34 5.79 12.06 8.84
CA ILE A 34 6.01 12.12 7.39
C ILE A 34 7.37 11.52 7.04
N ALA A 35 8.43 11.96 7.72
CA ALA A 35 9.78 11.45 7.50
C ALA A 35 9.89 9.92 7.75
N GLN A 36 9.18 9.40 8.74
CA GLN A 36 9.13 7.95 9.01
C GLN A 36 8.38 7.19 7.91
N ILE A 37 7.27 7.73 7.40
CA ILE A 37 6.54 7.16 6.27
C ILE A 37 7.44 7.11 5.04
N GLU A 38 8.03 8.24 4.65
CA GLU A 38 8.91 8.33 3.48
C GLU A 38 10.12 7.38 3.56
N ASN A 39 10.74 7.27 4.75
CA ASN A 39 11.84 6.34 4.94
C ASN A 39 11.39 4.88 4.82
N SER A 40 10.23 4.53 5.38
CA SER A 40 9.66 3.18 5.27
C SER A 40 9.30 2.82 3.83
N MET A 41 8.76 3.78 3.06
CA MET A 41 8.48 3.60 1.63
C MET A 41 9.77 3.34 0.85
N ARG A 42 10.82 4.14 1.09
CA ARG A 42 12.12 3.98 0.43
C ARG A 42 12.78 2.63 0.71
N ASP A 43 12.68 2.15 1.95
CA ASP A 43 13.22 0.84 2.32
C ASP A 43 12.38 -0.31 1.74
N GLY A 44 11.07 -0.12 1.65
CA GLY A 44 10.16 -1.01 0.95
C GLY A 44 10.49 -1.12 -0.54
N ASP A 45 10.67 0.01 -1.23
CA ASP A 45 11.05 0.07 -2.65
C ASP A 45 12.33 -0.71 -2.95
N LYS A 46 13.36 -0.54 -2.10
CA LYS A 46 14.61 -1.30 -2.25
C LYS A 46 14.38 -2.80 -2.11
N SER A 47 13.55 -3.20 -1.14
CA SER A 47 13.26 -4.60 -0.88
C SER A 47 12.47 -5.24 -2.01
N VAL A 48 11.46 -4.54 -2.53
CA VAL A 48 10.65 -4.99 -3.66
C VAL A 48 11.49 -5.10 -4.94
N ASN A 49 12.32 -4.10 -5.23
CA ASN A 49 13.23 -4.15 -6.37
C ASN A 49 14.22 -5.31 -6.28
N PHE A 50 14.75 -5.59 -5.09
CA PHE A 50 15.63 -6.74 -4.87
C PHE A 50 14.90 -8.06 -5.13
N LEU A 51 13.67 -8.21 -4.62
CA LEU A 51 12.85 -9.41 -4.83
C LEU A 51 12.47 -9.59 -6.31
N THR A 52 12.07 -8.52 -6.99
CA THR A 52 11.71 -8.55 -8.42
C THR A 52 12.87 -9.00 -9.29
N ASN A 53 14.08 -8.48 -9.02
CA ASN A 53 15.28 -8.92 -9.72
C ASN A 53 15.59 -10.40 -9.43
N GLY A 54 15.46 -10.84 -8.16
CA GLY A 54 15.64 -12.24 -7.80
C GLY A 54 14.65 -13.19 -8.49
N PHE A 55 13.40 -12.76 -8.64
CA PHE A 55 12.39 -13.54 -9.37
C PHE A 55 12.68 -13.60 -10.87
N SER A 56 13.16 -12.52 -11.46
CA SER A 56 13.59 -12.50 -12.86
C SER A 56 14.74 -13.50 -13.11
N ASP A 57 15.73 -13.52 -12.21
CA ASP A 57 16.84 -14.46 -12.28
C ASP A 57 16.36 -15.93 -12.11
N LEU A 58 15.42 -16.16 -11.18
CA LEU A 58 14.84 -17.49 -10.97
C LEU A 58 14.03 -17.95 -12.19
N ALA A 59 13.25 -17.07 -12.83
CA ALA A 59 12.50 -17.39 -14.04
C ALA A 59 13.45 -17.77 -15.20
N LYS A 60 14.55 -17.05 -15.34
CA LYS A 60 15.59 -17.39 -16.31
C LYS A 60 16.19 -18.77 -16.03
N ASN A 61 16.62 -19.02 -14.80
CA ASN A 61 17.20 -20.30 -14.39
C ASN A 61 16.21 -21.46 -14.61
N SER A 62 14.91 -21.24 -14.37
CA SER A 62 13.87 -22.24 -14.63
C SER A 62 13.77 -22.59 -16.13
N LYS A 63 13.84 -21.59 -17.01
CA LYS A 63 13.87 -21.80 -18.48
C LYS A 63 15.12 -22.57 -18.91
N ASP A 64 16.29 -22.20 -18.37
CA ASP A 64 17.56 -22.89 -18.66
C ASP A 64 17.48 -24.38 -18.23
N ILE A 65 16.89 -24.68 -17.07
CA ILE A 65 16.66 -26.05 -16.58
C ILE A 65 15.75 -26.82 -17.54
N ILE A 66 14.69 -26.23 -18.06
CA ILE A 66 13.80 -26.88 -19.04
C ILE A 66 14.56 -27.18 -20.34
N GLU A 67 15.37 -26.23 -20.82
CA GLU A 67 16.17 -26.41 -22.02
C GLU A 67 17.21 -27.53 -21.87
N GLU A 68 17.96 -27.53 -20.77
CA GLU A 68 18.93 -28.58 -20.46
C GLU A 68 18.24 -29.94 -20.30
N ALA A 69 17.11 -30.02 -19.59
CA ALA A 69 16.34 -31.23 -19.46
C ALA A 69 15.87 -31.77 -20.83
N ASN A 70 15.47 -30.90 -21.76
CA ASN A 70 15.07 -31.28 -23.11
C ASN A 70 16.21 -31.90 -23.92
N ASN A 71 17.44 -31.54 -23.62
CA ASN A 71 18.65 -32.05 -24.25
C ASN A 71 19.13 -33.41 -23.69
N LEU A 72 18.52 -33.89 -22.58
CA LEU A 72 18.88 -35.19 -21.98
C LEU A 72 18.49 -36.36 -22.94
N PRO A 73 19.28 -37.46 -22.96
CA PRO A 73 18.96 -38.65 -23.71
C PRO A 73 17.61 -39.25 -23.31
N ASN A 74 16.91 -39.88 -24.25
CA ASN A 74 15.58 -40.49 -24.04
C ASN A 74 15.57 -41.66 -23.03
N GLU A 75 16.72 -42.23 -22.70
CA GLU A 75 16.86 -43.27 -21.68
C GLU A 75 16.41 -42.83 -20.29
N ASN A 76 16.40 -41.49 -20.04
CA ASN A 76 16.00 -40.88 -18.77
C ASN A 76 14.61 -40.21 -18.83
N GLY A 77 13.69 -40.68 -19.67
CA GLY A 77 12.42 -40.02 -19.97
C GLY A 77 11.59 -39.63 -18.75
N GLU A 78 11.47 -40.52 -17.76
CA GLU A 78 10.71 -40.23 -16.51
C GLU A 78 11.37 -39.15 -15.64
N ILE A 79 12.70 -39.13 -15.57
CA ILE A 79 13.46 -38.13 -14.82
C ILE A 79 13.36 -36.78 -15.52
N LYS A 80 13.50 -36.77 -16.84
CA LYS A 80 13.36 -35.60 -17.70
C LYS A 80 11.99 -34.94 -17.49
N GLU A 81 10.92 -35.72 -17.57
CA GLU A 81 9.55 -35.22 -17.38
C GLU A 81 9.35 -34.61 -16.00
N LYS A 82 9.86 -35.25 -14.95
CA LYS A 82 9.79 -34.72 -13.57
C LYS A 82 10.53 -33.39 -13.42
N ILE A 83 11.69 -33.24 -14.06
CA ILE A 83 12.47 -32.00 -14.00
C ILE A 83 11.71 -30.87 -14.72
N ILE A 84 11.16 -31.14 -15.90
CA ILE A 84 10.40 -30.15 -16.67
C ILE A 84 9.16 -29.70 -15.89
N LEU A 85 8.39 -30.65 -15.34
CA LEU A 85 7.22 -30.32 -14.54
C LEU A 85 7.55 -29.49 -13.29
N ALA A 86 8.66 -29.82 -12.61
CA ALA A 86 9.11 -29.06 -11.46
C ALA A 86 9.54 -27.62 -11.84
N ALA A 87 10.24 -27.45 -12.95
CA ALA A 87 10.65 -26.14 -13.44
C ALA A 87 9.44 -25.31 -13.89
N GLN A 88 8.45 -25.91 -14.56
CA GLN A 88 7.20 -25.23 -14.90
C GLN A 88 6.39 -24.81 -13.68
N ASP A 89 6.34 -25.62 -12.60
CA ASP A 89 5.69 -25.22 -11.34
C ASP A 89 6.41 -24.03 -10.69
N ILE A 90 7.74 -24.00 -10.74
CA ILE A 90 8.53 -22.85 -10.30
C ILE A 90 8.15 -21.58 -11.10
N ASP A 91 8.12 -21.67 -12.42
CA ASP A 91 7.77 -20.52 -13.28
C ASP A 91 6.38 -19.98 -12.97
N ASN A 92 5.38 -20.86 -12.85
CA ASN A 92 4.02 -20.49 -12.47
C ASN A 92 3.94 -19.80 -11.11
N ARG A 93 4.68 -20.31 -10.12
CA ARG A 93 4.73 -19.68 -8.78
C ARG A 93 5.41 -18.32 -8.81
N LEU A 94 6.43 -18.14 -9.64
CA LEU A 94 7.10 -16.86 -9.82
C LEU A 94 6.15 -15.82 -10.44
N GLN A 95 5.38 -16.21 -11.47
CA GLN A 95 4.38 -15.32 -12.07
C GLN A 95 3.32 -14.90 -11.03
N GLN A 96 2.80 -15.83 -10.24
CA GLN A 96 1.88 -15.50 -9.15
C GLN A 96 2.50 -14.57 -8.11
N ALA A 97 3.77 -14.76 -7.78
CA ALA A 97 4.49 -13.87 -6.86
C ALA A 97 4.61 -12.45 -7.42
N VAL A 98 4.94 -12.29 -8.71
CA VAL A 98 5.02 -10.98 -9.38
C VAL A 98 3.66 -10.27 -9.35
N ILE A 99 2.57 -10.97 -9.67
CA ILE A 99 1.21 -10.42 -9.60
C ILE A 99 0.88 -9.97 -8.17
N SER A 100 1.28 -10.77 -7.18
CA SER A 100 1.07 -10.42 -5.77
C SER A 100 1.75 -9.12 -5.35
N PHE A 101 2.83 -8.69 -6.04
CA PHE A 101 3.48 -7.40 -5.75
C PHE A 101 2.67 -6.17 -6.17
N GLN A 102 1.60 -6.30 -6.92
CA GLN A 102 0.70 -5.17 -7.21
C GLN A 102 0.09 -4.55 -5.94
N PHE A 103 0.02 -5.33 -4.83
CA PHE A 103 -0.39 -4.76 -3.56
C PHE A 103 0.57 -3.68 -3.06
N TYR A 104 1.85 -3.80 -3.38
CA TYR A 104 2.87 -2.85 -2.93
C TYR A 104 2.68 -1.47 -3.56
N ASP A 105 2.34 -1.40 -4.84
CA ASP A 105 2.04 -0.12 -5.51
C ASP A 105 0.84 0.58 -4.85
N ARG A 106 -0.20 -0.18 -4.54
CA ARG A 106 -1.37 0.36 -3.81
C ARG A 106 -1.00 0.81 -2.39
N LEU A 107 -0.14 0.08 -1.70
CA LEU A 107 0.36 0.45 -0.37
C LEU A 107 1.15 1.75 -0.43
N THR A 108 2.08 1.85 -1.37
CA THR A 108 2.91 3.04 -1.57
C THR A 108 2.05 4.27 -1.89
N GLN A 109 1.07 4.15 -2.79
CA GLN A 109 0.13 5.22 -3.10
C GLN A 109 -0.66 5.67 -1.87
N ARG A 110 -1.16 4.74 -1.05
CA ARG A 110 -1.89 5.08 0.18
C ARG A 110 -1.01 5.79 1.21
N LEU A 111 0.23 5.38 1.34
CA LEU A 111 1.20 6.02 2.25
C LEU A 111 1.58 7.43 1.76
N ASP A 112 1.74 7.61 0.45
CA ASP A 112 1.98 8.92 -0.16
C ASP A 112 0.80 9.88 0.08
N HIS A 113 -0.44 9.42 -0.16
CA HIS A 113 -1.64 10.19 0.15
C HIS A 113 -1.74 10.56 1.64
N ALA A 114 -1.38 9.64 2.55
CA ALA A 114 -1.35 9.91 3.98
C ALA A 114 -0.29 10.96 4.33
N SER A 115 0.91 10.85 3.78
CA SER A 115 2.00 11.80 3.95
C SER A 115 1.60 13.21 3.49
N GLN A 116 1.08 13.33 2.26
CA GLN A 116 0.59 14.61 1.72
C GLN A 116 -0.56 15.20 2.54
N SER A 117 -1.44 14.36 3.07
CA SER A 117 -2.54 14.82 3.92
C SER A 117 -2.03 15.39 5.24
N LEU A 118 -1.06 14.73 5.87
CA LEU A 118 -0.40 15.21 7.09
C LEU A 118 0.35 16.53 6.84
N GLU A 119 1.06 16.65 5.71
CA GLU A 119 1.76 17.86 5.33
C GLU A 119 0.80 19.04 5.16
N ARG A 120 -0.31 18.86 4.42
CA ARG A 120 -1.34 19.91 4.23
C ARG A 120 -1.94 20.35 5.57
N ILE A 121 -2.25 19.41 6.46
CA ILE A 121 -2.75 19.73 7.80
C ILE A 121 -1.68 20.46 8.60
N GLY A 122 -0.43 20.03 8.54
CA GLY A 122 0.70 20.70 9.20
C GLY A 122 0.84 22.16 8.74
N HIS A 123 0.81 22.42 7.43
CA HIS A 123 0.84 23.76 6.87
C HIS A 123 -0.34 24.63 7.32
N LEU A 124 -1.55 24.07 7.34
CA LEU A 124 -2.74 24.79 7.81
C LEU A 124 -2.63 25.18 9.29
N ILE A 125 -2.17 24.26 10.12
CA ILE A 125 -1.96 24.51 11.57
C ILE A 125 -0.84 25.52 11.80
N ALA A 126 0.24 25.47 11.03
CA ALA A 126 1.37 26.40 11.10
C ALA A 126 0.95 27.84 10.75
N ASN A 127 -0.02 28.00 9.83
CA ASN A 127 -0.47 29.31 9.38
C ASN A 127 -1.42 29.96 10.40
N SER A 128 -0.90 30.91 11.16
CA SER A 128 -1.66 31.61 12.23
C SER A 128 -2.87 32.39 11.70
N SER A 129 -2.89 32.79 10.43
CA SER A 129 -3.99 33.52 9.82
C SER A 129 -5.10 32.61 9.28
N GLU A 130 -4.80 31.34 9.02
CA GLU A 130 -5.68 30.38 8.37
C GLU A 130 -6.25 29.34 9.35
N ARG A 131 -5.46 28.89 10.35
CA ARG A 131 -5.83 27.82 11.27
C ARG A 131 -7.13 28.01 12.04
N TYR A 132 -7.60 29.25 12.19
CA TYR A 132 -8.87 29.56 12.85
C TYR A 132 -10.02 29.80 11.85
N LYS A 133 -9.75 29.79 10.55
CA LYS A 133 -10.76 30.03 9.52
C LYS A 133 -11.42 28.70 9.09
N LYS A 134 -12.72 28.63 9.28
CA LYS A 134 -13.51 27.43 8.91
C LYS A 134 -13.37 27.09 7.41
N ASP A 135 -13.28 28.08 6.56
CA ASP A 135 -13.18 27.88 5.10
C ASP A 135 -11.81 27.32 4.69
N ALA A 136 -10.72 27.67 5.39
CA ALA A 136 -9.41 27.09 5.18
C ALA A 136 -9.39 25.59 5.49
N TRP A 137 -10.04 25.17 6.58
CA TRP A 137 -10.20 23.77 6.94
C TRP A 137 -11.06 23.01 5.91
N LYS A 138 -12.17 23.60 5.46
CA LYS A 138 -13.00 22.99 4.41
C LYS A 138 -12.22 22.81 3.11
N LYS A 139 -11.44 23.83 2.72
CA LYS A 139 -10.59 23.74 1.54
C LYS A 139 -9.56 22.62 1.68
N ALA A 140 -8.84 22.56 2.81
CA ALA A 140 -7.86 21.51 3.06
C ALA A 140 -8.51 20.09 2.99
N GLN A 141 -9.69 19.90 3.57
CA GLN A 141 -10.44 18.65 3.48
C GLN A 141 -10.81 18.30 2.03
N GLN A 142 -11.22 19.28 1.24
CA GLN A 142 -11.57 19.07 -0.16
C GLN A 142 -10.33 18.75 -0.99
N ASP A 143 -9.23 19.43 -0.74
CA ASP A 143 -7.94 19.21 -1.42
C ASP A 143 -7.38 17.80 -1.08
N ILE A 144 -7.50 17.36 0.17
CA ILE A 144 -7.14 16.00 0.60
C ILE A 144 -8.02 14.97 -0.11
N LYS A 145 -9.36 15.13 -0.07
CA LYS A 145 -10.28 14.21 -0.74
C LYS A 145 -9.99 14.10 -2.24
N SER A 146 -9.68 15.22 -2.90
CA SER A 146 -9.41 15.26 -4.35
C SER A 146 -8.07 14.65 -4.73
N SER A 147 -7.10 14.53 -3.80
CA SER A 147 -5.83 13.88 -4.06
C SER A 147 -5.91 12.35 -4.04
N TYR A 148 -6.96 11.77 -3.45
CA TYR A 148 -7.15 10.33 -3.44
C TYR A 148 -7.48 9.80 -4.84
N THR A 149 -6.65 8.94 -5.35
CA THR A 149 -6.84 8.28 -6.65
C THR A 149 -7.76 7.06 -6.56
N MET A 150 -7.77 6.38 -5.41
CA MET A 150 -8.60 5.21 -5.18
C MET A 150 -9.97 5.57 -4.66
N GLU A 151 -11.03 4.97 -5.24
CA GLU A 151 -12.42 5.18 -4.79
C GLU A 151 -12.61 4.79 -3.33
N ALA A 152 -11.99 3.69 -2.92
CA ALA A 152 -12.02 3.19 -1.56
C ALA A 152 -11.53 4.19 -0.51
N GLU A 153 -10.46 4.95 -0.81
CA GLU A 153 -9.95 5.99 0.07
C GLU A 153 -10.94 7.15 0.19
N ARG A 154 -11.58 7.54 -0.92
CA ARG A 154 -12.61 8.59 -0.94
C ARG A 154 -13.82 8.23 -0.10
N ILE A 155 -14.29 6.99 -0.21
CA ILE A 155 -15.42 6.47 0.57
C ILE A 155 -15.06 6.44 2.06
N MET A 156 -13.90 5.90 2.41
CA MET A 156 -13.42 5.87 3.80
C MET A 156 -13.33 7.28 4.38
N PHE A 157 -12.74 8.23 3.64
CA PHE A 157 -12.66 9.64 4.04
C PHE A 157 -14.04 10.23 4.31
N GLU A 158 -15.02 10.03 3.42
CA GLU A 158 -16.37 10.54 3.61
C GLU A 158 -17.07 9.98 4.85
N HIS A 159 -16.90 8.69 5.14
CA HIS A 159 -17.47 8.07 6.32
C HIS A 159 -16.90 8.65 7.61
N ILE A 160 -15.58 8.84 7.67
CA ILE A 160 -14.91 9.46 8.80
C ILE A 160 -15.35 10.92 8.96
N MET A 161 -15.45 11.68 7.87
CA MET A 161 -15.89 13.09 7.92
C MET A 161 -17.36 13.26 8.33
N ARG A 162 -18.19 12.22 8.14
CA ARG A 162 -19.58 12.16 8.64
C ARG A 162 -19.68 11.71 10.10
N GLY A 163 -18.53 11.51 10.77
CA GLY A 163 -18.45 11.17 12.20
C GLY A 163 -18.48 9.68 12.51
N ARG A 164 -18.28 8.81 11.55
CA ARG A 164 -18.06 7.37 11.82
C ARG A 164 -16.69 7.17 12.44
N THR A 165 -16.58 6.12 13.25
CA THR A 165 -15.28 5.71 13.79
C THR A 165 -14.37 5.14 12.69
N ILE A 166 -13.07 5.14 12.93
CA ILE A 166 -12.09 4.53 12.01
C ILE A 166 -12.39 3.04 11.82
N ALA A 167 -12.81 2.34 12.89
CA ALA A 167 -13.16 0.92 12.81
C ALA A 167 -14.33 0.67 11.85
N GLU A 168 -15.44 1.44 12.00
CA GLU A 168 -16.60 1.33 11.11
C GLU A 168 -16.24 1.67 9.64
N ALA A 169 -15.39 2.67 9.43
CA ALA A 169 -14.94 3.03 8.09
C ALA A 169 -14.06 1.94 7.44
N LEU A 170 -13.23 1.27 8.24
CA LEU A 170 -12.41 0.14 7.79
C LEU A 170 -13.26 -1.11 7.49
N GLU A 171 -14.29 -1.40 8.29
CA GLU A 171 -15.22 -2.51 8.01
C GLU A 171 -15.95 -2.30 6.68
N ILE A 172 -16.44 -1.07 6.43
CA ILE A 172 -17.09 -0.72 5.16
C ILE A 172 -16.10 -0.89 4.00
N TYR A 173 -14.87 -0.43 4.18
CA TYR A 173 -13.81 -0.59 3.20
C TYR A 173 -13.58 -2.08 2.89
N GLN A 174 -13.38 -2.92 3.91
CA GLN A 174 -13.15 -4.34 3.74
C GLN A 174 -14.33 -5.02 3.03
N HIS A 175 -15.56 -4.71 3.44
CA HIS A 175 -16.74 -5.36 2.87
C HIS A 175 -17.00 -4.98 1.40
N GLN A 176 -16.70 -3.75 0.99
CA GLN A 176 -16.95 -3.29 -0.38
C GLN A 176 -15.82 -3.65 -1.36
N PHE A 177 -14.58 -3.77 -0.88
CA PHE A 177 -13.41 -3.87 -1.74
C PHE A 177 -12.59 -5.16 -1.60
N SER A 178 -12.87 -6.01 -0.59
CA SER A 178 -12.25 -7.34 -0.50
C SER A 178 -12.83 -8.33 -1.52
N THR A 179 -14.05 -8.08 -2.01
CA THR A 179 -14.71 -8.90 -3.04
C THR A 179 -14.07 -8.66 -4.40
N ASP A 180 -13.63 -7.42 -4.69
CA ASP A 180 -13.00 -7.08 -5.97
C ASP A 180 -11.56 -7.63 -6.11
N GLU A 181 -10.89 -7.95 -5.00
CA GLU A 181 -9.56 -8.55 -5.03
C GLU A 181 -9.59 -10.05 -5.40
N HIS A 182 -10.69 -10.75 -5.15
CA HIS A 182 -10.82 -12.17 -5.53
C HIS A 182 -11.26 -12.37 -6.97
N ASP A 183 -12.07 -11.46 -7.53
CA ASP A 183 -12.59 -11.57 -8.90
C ASP A 183 -11.54 -11.20 -9.98
N ASN A 184 -10.49 -10.46 -9.62
CA ASN A 184 -9.40 -10.12 -10.55
C ASN A 184 -8.31 -11.20 -10.69
N PHE A 185 -8.37 -12.28 -9.91
CA PHE A 185 -7.43 -13.41 -10.05
C PHE A 185 -7.84 -14.42 -11.12
N ASP A 186 -9.08 -14.35 -11.63
CA ASP A 186 -9.63 -15.30 -12.62
C ASP A 186 -9.69 -14.73 -14.05
N SER A 187 -9.19 -13.53 -14.33
CA SER A 187 -9.09 -13.03 -15.70
C SER A 187 -7.72 -13.40 -16.29
N ASP A 188 -7.74 -14.30 -17.25
CA ASP A 188 -6.65 -14.70 -18.17
C ASP A 188 -6.13 -13.49 -18.98
N ASP A 189 -5.38 -12.61 -18.35
CA ASP A 189 -4.56 -11.64 -19.07
C ASP A 189 -3.12 -12.15 -19.12
N GLU A 190 -2.73 -12.66 -20.28
CA GLU A 190 -1.34 -12.98 -20.64
C GLU A 190 -0.48 -11.72 -20.48
N ILE A 191 0.31 -11.70 -19.41
CA ILE A 191 1.31 -10.64 -19.20
C ILE A 191 2.54 -11.00 -20.02
N GLU A 192 2.74 -10.34 -21.16
CA GLU A 192 4.01 -10.39 -21.88
C GLU A 192 5.11 -9.75 -21.03
N LEU A 193 6.00 -10.58 -20.51
CA LEU A 193 7.24 -10.14 -19.84
C LEU A 193 8.26 -9.73 -20.93
N PHE A 194 8.60 -8.45 -20.99
CA PHE A 194 9.68 -7.89 -21.81
C PHE A 194 11.06 -8.33 -21.31
#